data_327cfd01317d018a5a6c89f8baa8e6b6
#
_entry.id   327cfd01317d018a5a6c89f8baa8e6b6
#
_cell.length_a   1.000
_cell.length_b   1.000
_cell.length_c   1.000
_cell.angle_alpha   90.00
_cell.angle_beta   90.00
_cell.angle_gamma   90.00
#
_symmetry.space_group_name_H-M   'P 1'
#
loop_
_entity.id
_entity.type
_entity.pdbx_description
1 polymer ?
#
loop_
_entity_poly.entity_id
_entity_poly.type
_entity_poly.pdbx_seq_one_letter_code
_entity_poly.pdbx_strand_id
1 'polypeptide(L)'
;PIHSSAASDVYKRQVIFDLVNLQKQLFKLKALSEEENFWSDNEKAKKVMVEISELDQNIKLISDFEKKITEVKDYFNLATEESDQLMISECNNTLKELLSDLEKSEFQMQFNGEADSNSCYLEIHAGAGGTESQDWAQMLQRMYMRWSERKKFQFKIVYESFGEEAGIKSCTVLVEGKYAFGYLKRESGIHRLVRISPFDSNSRRHTSFSSVWISPYVDETIEINLQEKDMRIDTFRASGAGGQHVNTTDSAIRITHIPTGIVVQCQNERSQHKNKATAINLLKSKLYEMEMQKIESEKKASEDKKSDIGWGNQIRSYVLHPYRMVKDLRSDYEDSDPDAVLDGDIDKLIFSNIK
;
A
#
# COMPACT_ATOMS: atom_id res chain seq x y z
N PRO A 1 -6.83 -10.79 -30.79
CA PRO A 1 -6.12 -10.02 -29.74
C PRO A 1 -6.18 -10.68 -28.36
N ILE A 2 -7.22 -11.47 -28.06
CA ILE A 2 -7.40 -12.13 -26.76
C ILE A 2 -6.37 -13.25 -26.51
N HIS A 3 -5.88 -13.91 -27.55
CA HIS A 3 -4.89 -15.00 -27.41
C HIS A 3 -3.48 -14.53 -27.04
N SER A 4 -3.10 -13.28 -27.29
CA SER A 4 -1.78 -12.76 -26.94
C SER A 4 -1.67 -12.40 -25.47
N SER A 5 -2.75 -11.97 -24.83
CA SER A 5 -2.81 -11.62 -23.41
C SER A 5 -2.68 -12.89 -22.53
N ALA A 6 -3.48 -13.91 -22.80
CA ALA A 6 -3.43 -15.18 -22.05
C ALA A 6 -2.07 -15.89 -22.14
N ALA A 7 -1.44 -15.88 -23.34
CA ALA A 7 -0.11 -16.44 -23.52
C ALA A 7 0.97 -15.64 -22.75
N SER A 8 0.85 -14.33 -22.68
CA SER A 8 1.73 -13.46 -21.90
C SER A 8 1.57 -13.73 -20.38
N ASP A 9 0.34 -13.93 -19.91
CA ASP A 9 0.07 -14.20 -18.50
C ASP A 9 0.57 -15.59 -18.09
N VAL A 10 0.41 -16.61 -18.95
CA VAL A 10 0.97 -17.94 -18.70
C VAL A 10 2.49 -17.91 -18.68
N TYR A 11 3.13 -17.15 -19.59
CA TYR A 11 4.59 -17.02 -19.61
C TYR A 11 5.10 -16.30 -18.35
N LYS A 12 4.43 -15.21 -17.92
CA LYS A 12 4.79 -14.50 -16.67
C LYS A 12 4.68 -15.42 -15.47
N ARG A 13 3.62 -16.22 -15.36
CA ARG A 13 3.44 -17.19 -14.28
C ARG A 13 4.53 -18.25 -14.28
N GLN A 14 4.92 -18.75 -15.43
CA GLN A 14 6.02 -19.72 -15.55
C GLN A 14 7.36 -19.14 -15.08
N VAL A 15 7.64 -17.86 -15.37
CA VAL A 15 8.85 -17.17 -14.91
C VAL A 15 8.85 -16.94 -13.40
N ILE A 16 7.70 -16.57 -12.84
CA ILE A 16 7.54 -16.30 -11.39
C ILE A 16 7.71 -17.60 -10.58
N PHE A 17 7.19 -18.72 -11.07
CA PHE A 17 7.24 -20.03 -10.39
C PHE A 17 8.35 -20.97 -10.92
N ASP A 18 9.40 -20.42 -11.57
CA ASP A 18 10.55 -21.21 -12.01
C ASP A 18 11.43 -21.60 -10.83
N LEU A 19 11.02 -22.69 -10.14
CA LEU A 19 11.71 -23.23 -8.98
C LEU A 19 13.19 -23.53 -9.26
N VAL A 20 13.51 -24.01 -10.47
CA VAL A 20 14.87 -24.38 -10.85
C VAL A 20 15.77 -23.14 -10.92
N ASN A 21 15.24 -22.04 -11.46
CA ASN A 21 15.98 -20.80 -11.55
C ASN A 21 16.15 -20.14 -10.16
N LEU A 22 15.09 -20.14 -9.34
CA LEU A 22 15.15 -19.64 -7.96
C LEU A 22 16.19 -20.41 -7.13
N GLN A 23 16.21 -21.73 -7.23
CA GLN A 23 17.20 -22.56 -6.54
C GLN A 23 18.65 -22.29 -7.02
N LYS A 24 18.84 -22.07 -8.33
CA LYS A 24 20.16 -21.67 -8.87
C LYS A 24 20.63 -20.32 -8.35
N GLN A 25 19.72 -19.33 -8.28
CA GLN A 25 20.03 -18.03 -7.72
C GLN A 25 20.39 -18.12 -6.25
N LEU A 26 19.58 -18.85 -5.47
CA LEU A 26 19.85 -19.09 -4.06
C LEU A 26 21.21 -19.75 -3.84
N PHE A 27 21.54 -20.77 -4.63
CA PHE A 27 22.85 -21.44 -4.54
C PHE A 27 24.02 -20.47 -4.79
N LYS A 28 23.90 -19.61 -5.80
CA LYS A 28 24.93 -18.57 -6.10
C LYS A 28 25.10 -17.59 -4.94
N LEU A 29 24.00 -17.10 -4.37
CA LEU A 29 24.06 -16.14 -3.26
C LEU A 29 24.60 -16.78 -1.98
N LYS A 30 24.24 -18.04 -1.70
CA LYS A 30 24.82 -18.79 -0.57
C LYS A 30 26.32 -19.00 -0.76
N ALA A 31 26.76 -19.35 -1.94
CA ALA A 31 28.20 -19.47 -2.23
C ALA A 31 28.94 -18.14 -2.05
N LEU A 32 28.34 -17.01 -2.46
CA LEU A 32 28.90 -15.68 -2.23
C LEU A 32 28.98 -15.35 -0.73
N SER A 33 28.00 -15.78 0.08
CA SER A 33 28.00 -15.53 1.52
C SER A 33 29.05 -16.33 2.31
N GLU A 34 29.61 -17.38 1.70
CA GLU A 34 30.69 -18.22 2.28
C GLU A 34 32.11 -17.69 1.95
N GLU A 35 32.24 -16.63 1.12
CA GLU A 35 33.56 -16.05 0.81
C GLU A 35 34.16 -15.36 2.05
N GLU A 36 35.50 -15.49 2.24
CA GLU A 36 36.21 -14.97 3.42
C GLU A 36 36.02 -13.46 3.64
N ASN A 37 35.88 -12.68 2.56
CA ASN A 37 35.73 -11.22 2.61
C ASN A 37 34.25 -10.74 2.60
N PHE A 38 33.27 -11.65 2.61
CA PHE A 38 31.86 -11.29 2.52
C PHE A 38 31.40 -10.31 3.62
N TRP A 39 31.86 -10.54 4.84
CA TRP A 39 31.49 -9.74 6.02
C TRP A 39 32.28 -8.44 6.17
N SER A 40 33.25 -8.16 5.29
CA SER A 40 34.01 -6.90 5.34
C SER A 40 33.17 -5.67 4.97
N ASP A 41 32.10 -5.86 4.18
CA ASP A 41 31.13 -4.82 3.80
C ASP A 41 29.74 -5.18 4.39
N ASN A 42 29.47 -4.64 5.58
CA ASN A 42 28.24 -4.94 6.33
C ASN A 42 26.95 -4.60 5.56
N GLU A 43 26.96 -3.55 4.75
CA GLU A 43 25.76 -3.16 3.98
C GLU A 43 25.45 -4.13 2.85
N LYS A 44 26.49 -4.52 2.08
CA LYS A 44 26.34 -5.54 1.03
C LYS A 44 25.97 -6.89 1.62
N ALA A 45 26.61 -7.29 2.72
CA ALA A 45 26.30 -8.54 3.41
C ALA A 45 24.84 -8.56 3.86
N LYS A 46 24.33 -7.48 4.46
CA LYS A 46 22.92 -7.36 4.87
C LYS A 46 21.97 -7.50 3.69
N LYS A 47 22.22 -6.82 2.56
CA LYS A 47 21.38 -6.91 1.35
C LYS A 47 21.34 -8.35 0.81
N VAL A 48 22.47 -9.00 0.67
CA VAL A 48 22.56 -10.39 0.18
C VAL A 48 21.86 -11.36 1.13
N MET A 49 21.99 -11.19 2.44
CA MET A 49 21.30 -12.05 3.42
C MET A 49 19.77 -11.87 3.39
N VAL A 50 19.29 -10.65 3.17
CA VAL A 50 17.85 -10.40 2.96
C VAL A 50 17.37 -11.10 1.70
N GLU A 51 18.09 -10.99 0.58
CA GLU A 51 17.76 -11.64 -0.69
C GLU A 51 17.77 -13.17 -0.57
N ILE A 52 18.75 -13.76 0.13
CA ILE A 52 18.77 -15.19 0.46
C ILE A 52 17.51 -15.60 1.23
N SER A 53 17.15 -14.83 2.26
CA SER A 53 15.98 -15.11 3.08
C SER A 53 14.67 -15.05 2.28
N GLU A 54 14.54 -14.09 1.39
CA GLU A 54 13.37 -13.94 0.51
C GLU A 54 13.28 -15.10 -0.50
N LEU A 55 14.40 -15.47 -1.13
CA LEU A 55 14.43 -16.62 -2.05
C LEU A 55 14.11 -17.93 -1.32
N ASP A 56 14.68 -18.17 -0.14
CA ASP A 56 14.36 -19.35 0.68
C ASP A 56 12.86 -19.40 1.04
N GLN A 57 12.26 -18.26 1.41
CA GLN A 57 10.82 -18.19 1.70
C GLN A 57 9.97 -18.50 0.46
N ASN A 58 10.32 -17.95 -0.71
CA ASN A 58 9.62 -18.18 -1.96
C ASN A 58 9.70 -19.65 -2.41
N ILE A 59 10.90 -20.25 -2.35
CA ILE A 59 11.11 -21.68 -2.67
C ILE A 59 10.29 -22.57 -1.74
N LYS A 60 10.32 -22.28 -0.43
CA LYS A 60 9.54 -23.04 0.55
C LYS A 60 8.05 -22.93 0.27
N LEU A 61 7.55 -21.75 -0.01
CA LEU A 61 6.14 -21.50 -0.31
C LEU A 61 5.69 -22.29 -1.54
N ILE A 62 6.47 -22.28 -2.64
CA ILE A 62 6.16 -23.07 -3.84
C ILE A 62 6.14 -24.57 -3.52
N SER A 63 7.16 -25.06 -2.81
CA SER A 63 7.24 -26.48 -2.41
C SER A 63 6.07 -26.91 -1.52
N ASP A 64 5.61 -26.04 -0.61
CA ASP A 64 4.47 -26.31 0.26
C ASP A 64 3.16 -26.37 -0.55
N PHE A 65 3.00 -25.52 -1.57
CA PHE A 65 1.86 -25.59 -2.50
C PHE A 65 1.88 -26.90 -3.30
N GLU A 66 3.02 -27.30 -3.86
CA GLU A 66 3.15 -28.57 -4.61
C GLU A 66 2.78 -29.78 -3.75
N LYS A 67 3.23 -29.82 -2.50
CA LYS A 67 2.88 -30.89 -1.55
C LYS A 67 1.38 -30.92 -1.29
N LYS A 68 0.77 -29.79 -0.94
CA LYS A 68 -0.68 -29.71 -0.66
C LYS A 68 -1.51 -30.10 -1.87
N ILE A 69 -1.13 -29.69 -3.08
CA ILE A 69 -1.82 -30.08 -4.31
C ILE A 69 -1.72 -31.59 -4.52
N THR A 70 -0.55 -32.18 -4.27
CA THR A 70 -0.37 -33.64 -4.40
C THR A 70 -1.22 -34.40 -3.37
N GLU A 71 -1.22 -33.96 -2.12
CA GLU A 71 -2.07 -34.52 -1.07
C GLU A 71 -3.56 -34.46 -1.43
N VAL A 72 -4.06 -33.28 -1.86
CA VAL A 72 -5.46 -33.12 -2.27
C VAL A 72 -5.80 -34.02 -3.47
N LYS A 73 -4.87 -34.18 -4.41
CA LYS A 73 -5.05 -35.06 -5.57
C LYS A 73 -5.17 -36.52 -5.14
N ASP A 74 -4.34 -36.99 -4.21
CA ASP A 74 -4.39 -38.34 -3.70
C ASP A 74 -5.67 -38.59 -2.92
N TYR A 75 -6.11 -37.66 -2.07
CA TYR A 75 -7.40 -37.72 -1.38
C TYR A 75 -8.58 -37.74 -2.35
N PHE A 76 -8.54 -36.92 -3.42
CA PHE A 76 -9.60 -36.90 -4.42
C PHE A 76 -9.71 -38.22 -5.18
N ASN A 77 -8.59 -38.85 -5.51
CA ASN A 77 -8.57 -40.18 -6.16
C ASN A 77 -9.21 -41.23 -5.26
N LEU A 78 -8.83 -41.27 -3.98
CA LEU A 78 -9.43 -42.18 -2.99
C LEU A 78 -10.95 -41.96 -2.83
N ALA A 79 -11.36 -40.68 -2.67
CA ALA A 79 -12.77 -40.31 -2.55
C ALA A 79 -13.59 -40.73 -3.78
N THR A 80 -12.97 -40.69 -4.96
CA THR A 80 -13.61 -41.09 -6.22
C THR A 80 -13.75 -42.61 -6.30
N GLU A 81 -12.74 -43.39 -5.89
CA GLU A 81 -12.77 -44.83 -5.83
C GLU A 81 -13.85 -45.33 -4.85
N GLU A 82 -13.96 -44.69 -3.69
CA GLU A 82 -14.95 -45.03 -2.66
C GLU A 82 -16.34 -44.41 -2.91
N SER A 83 -16.48 -43.56 -3.93
CA SER A 83 -17.70 -42.80 -4.25
C SER A 83 -18.21 -41.93 -3.08
N ASP A 84 -17.30 -41.47 -2.23
CA ASP A 84 -17.62 -40.63 -1.06
C ASP A 84 -17.82 -39.16 -1.45
N GLN A 85 -19.09 -38.72 -1.54
CA GLN A 85 -19.48 -37.38 -1.92
C GLN A 85 -19.07 -36.31 -0.89
N LEU A 86 -18.97 -36.66 0.40
CA LEU A 86 -18.55 -35.73 1.44
C LEU A 86 -17.06 -35.41 1.30
N MET A 87 -16.26 -36.45 1.12
CA MET A 87 -14.80 -36.32 0.93
C MET A 87 -14.48 -35.53 -0.37
N ILE A 88 -15.23 -35.76 -1.45
CA ILE A 88 -15.12 -34.99 -2.69
C ILE A 88 -15.43 -33.51 -2.44
N SER A 89 -16.48 -33.21 -1.63
CA SER A 89 -16.83 -31.82 -1.29
C SER A 89 -15.75 -31.13 -0.46
N GLU A 90 -15.13 -31.84 0.50
CA GLU A 90 -14.01 -31.34 1.30
C GLU A 90 -12.77 -31.05 0.42
N CYS A 91 -12.43 -31.95 -0.49
CA CYS A 91 -11.36 -31.69 -1.47
C CYS A 91 -11.61 -30.42 -2.30
N ASN A 92 -12.85 -30.23 -2.76
CA ASN A 92 -13.20 -29.03 -3.52
C ASN A 92 -13.09 -27.73 -2.69
N ASN A 93 -13.42 -27.77 -1.41
CA ASN A 93 -13.25 -26.63 -0.52
C ASN A 93 -11.78 -26.32 -0.28
N THR A 94 -10.98 -27.35 0.00
CA THR A 94 -9.52 -27.20 0.16
C THR A 94 -8.85 -26.66 -1.11
N LEU A 95 -9.27 -27.10 -2.29
CA LEU A 95 -8.78 -26.56 -3.57
C LEU A 95 -9.13 -25.07 -3.76
N LYS A 96 -10.34 -24.65 -3.35
CA LYS A 96 -10.73 -23.23 -3.40
C LYS A 96 -9.86 -22.39 -2.47
N GLU A 97 -9.59 -22.87 -1.27
CA GLU A 97 -8.71 -22.20 -0.32
C GLU A 97 -7.27 -22.10 -0.87
N LEU A 98 -6.73 -23.21 -1.38
CA LEU A 98 -5.42 -23.23 -2.01
C LEU A 98 -5.31 -22.27 -3.20
N LEU A 99 -6.35 -22.19 -4.03
CA LEU A 99 -6.41 -21.26 -5.16
C LEU A 99 -6.36 -19.80 -4.67
N SER A 100 -7.16 -19.48 -3.66
CA SER A 100 -7.16 -18.13 -3.06
C SER A 100 -5.80 -17.77 -2.45
N ASP A 101 -5.14 -18.70 -1.79
CA ASP A 101 -3.82 -18.48 -1.21
C ASP A 101 -2.72 -18.39 -2.27
N LEU A 102 -2.83 -19.14 -3.36
CA LEU A 102 -1.94 -19.06 -4.51
C LEU A 102 -2.06 -17.69 -5.20
N GLU A 103 -3.28 -17.20 -5.41
CA GLU A 103 -3.53 -15.88 -6.01
C GLU A 103 -2.93 -14.75 -5.15
N LYS A 104 -3.07 -14.82 -3.81
CA LYS A 104 -2.42 -13.87 -2.89
C LYS A 104 -0.90 -13.92 -2.97
N SER A 105 -0.34 -15.13 -3.05
CA SER A 105 1.10 -15.33 -3.12
C SER A 105 1.68 -14.89 -4.46
N GLU A 106 1.00 -15.22 -5.57
CA GLU A 106 1.35 -14.74 -6.92
C GLU A 106 1.38 -13.22 -6.96
N PHE A 107 0.41 -12.59 -6.30
CA PHE A 107 0.35 -11.16 -6.19
C PHE A 107 1.54 -10.57 -5.40
N GLN A 108 1.90 -11.19 -4.26
CA GLN A 108 3.04 -10.75 -3.47
C GLN A 108 4.38 -10.90 -4.21
N MET A 109 4.51 -11.93 -5.05
CA MET A 109 5.70 -12.13 -5.88
C MET A 109 5.86 -11.09 -7.00
N GLN A 110 4.81 -10.32 -7.32
CA GLN A 110 4.88 -9.21 -8.29
C GLN A 110 5.48 -7.94 -7.68
N PHE A 111 5.68 -7.91 -6.36
CA PHE A 111 6.34 -6.79 -5.68
C PHE A 111 7.85 -6.87 -5.86
N ASN A 112 8.34 -6.28 -6.95
CA ASN A 112 9.76 -6.27 -7.32
C ASN A 112 10.48 -4.95 -6.99
N GLY A 113 9.77 -3.96 -6.44
CA GLY A 113 10.35 -2.68 -6.04
C GLY A 113 11.12 -2.80 -4.74
N GLU A 114 12.28 -2.15 -4.65
CA GLU A 114 13.16 -2.16 -3.46
C GLU A 114 12.41 -1.76 -2.17
N ALA A 115 11.41 -0.88 -2.29
CA ALA A 115 10.58 -0.43 -1.17
C ALA A 115 9.29 -1.23 -0.97
N ASP A 116 8.94 -2.16 -1.88
CA ASP A 116 7.63 -2.83 -1.85
C ASP A 116 7.39 -3.66 -0.60
N SER A 117 8.44 -4.21 0.00
CA SER A 117 8.37 -4.98 1.25
C SER A 117 8.12 -4.14 2.49
N ASN A 118 8.25 -2.82 2.39
CA ASN A 118 8.19 -1.91 3.53
C ASN A 118 6.76 -1.64 4.00
N SER A 119 6.67 -1.13 5.24
CA SER A 119 5.51 -0.40 5.75
C SER A 119 5.34 0.91 4.97
N CYS A 120 4.23 1.60 5.12
CA CYS A 120 4.01 2.87 4.39
C CYS A 120 3.33 3.93 5.26
N TYR A 121 3.54 5.17 4.86
CA TYR A 121 2.69 6.29 5.27
C TYR A 121 1.56 6.47 4.26
N LEU A 122 0.36 6.62 4.79
CA LEU A 122 -0.86 6.97 4.06
C LEU A 122 -1.26 8.39 4.47
N GLU A 123 -1.32 9.30 3.52
CA GLU A 123 -1.79 10.67 3.74
C GLU A 123 -3.07 10.89 2.97
N ILE A 124 -4.07 11.44 3.64
CA ILE A 124 -5.36 11.79 3.04
C ILE A 124 -5.61 13.27 3.26
N HIS A 125 -5.97 13.98 2.20
CA HIS A 125 -6.30 15.40 2.26
C HIS A 125 -7.68 15.64 1.63
N ALA A 126 -8.52 16.39 2.32
CA ALA A 126 -9.77 16.87 1.77
C ALA A 126 -9.48 17.83 0.60
N GLY A 127 -10.14 17.61 -0.52
CA GLY A 127 -10.03 18.44 -1.71
C GLY A 127 -11.22 19.42 -1.85
N ALA A 128 -11.61 19.69 -3.10
CA ALA A 128 -12.76 20.55 -3.37
C ALA A 128 -14.07 19.90 -2.90
N GLY A 129 -14.92 20.66 -2.22
CA GLY A 129 -16.24 20.23 -1.73
C GLY A 129 -16.62 20.71 -0.31
N GLY A 130 -15.77 21.50 0.34
CA GLY A 130 -16.05 22.03 1.68
C GLY A 130 -16.22 20.92 2.72
N THR A 131 -17.25 21.01 3.57
CA THR A 131 -17.60 20.00 4.60
C THR A 131 -17.77 18.60 4.02
N GLU A 132 -18.35 18.47 2.83
CA GLU A 132 -18.51 17.19 2.13
C GLU A 132 -17.16 16.50 1.82
N SER A 133 -16.14 17.27 1.40
CA SER A 133 -14.82 16.71 1.11
C SER A 133 -14.09 16.29 2.39
N GLN A 134 -14.34 16.97 3.50
CA GLN A 134 -13.79 16.62 4.82
C GLN A 134 -14.41 15.30 5.34
N ASP A 135 -15.73 15.14 5.18
CA ASP A 135 -16.41 13.88 5.50
C ASP A 135 -15.95 12.74 4.58
N TRP A 136 -15.76 13.03 3.28
CA TRP A 136 -15.22 12.07 2.33
C TRP A 136 -13.80 11.60 2.72
N ALA A 137 -12.94 12.51 3.13
CA ALA A 137 -11.60 12.16 3.61
C ALA A 137 -11.66 11.23 4.84
N GLN A 138 -12.59 11.46 5.76
CA GLN A 138 -12.82 10.59 6.91
C GLN A 138 -13.36 9.20 6.50
N MET A 139 -14.24 9.15 5.52
CA MET A 139 -14.73 7.88 4.97
C MET A 139 -13.59 7.06 4.34
N LEU A 140 -12.68 7.70 3.60
CA LEU A 140 -11.49 7.05 3.04
C LEU A 140 -10.54 6.55 4.15
N GLN A 141 -10.30 7.35 5.18
CA GLN A 141 -9.52 6.93 6.34
C GLN A 141 -10.09 5.66 6.97
N ARG A 142 -11.40 5.62 7.19
CA ARG A 142 -12.10 4.44 7.72
C ARG A 142 -11.99 3.24 6.77
N MET A 143 -12.13 3.44 5.48
CA MET A 143 -12.00 2.38 4.47
C MET A 143 -10.60 1.72 4.53
N TYR A 144 -9.54 2.52 4.55
CA TYR A 144 -8.17 1.99 4.64
C TYR A 144 -7.86 1.39 6.01
N MET A 145 -8.44 1.93 7.09
CA MET A 145 -8.32 1.34 8.43
C MET A 145 -8.89 -0.08 8.45
N ARG A 146 -10.12 -0.26 7.96
CA ARG A 146 -10.77 -1.57 7.90
C ARG A 146 -10.07 -2.55 6.97
N TRP A 147 -9.56 -2.07 5.86
CA TRP A 147 -8.72 -2.88 4.98
C TRP A 147 -7.45 -3.34 5.70
N SER A 148 -6.77 -2.46 6.41
CA SER A 148 -5.57 -2.79 7.19
C SER A 148 -5.87 -3.84 8.28
N GLU A 149 -7.00 -3.73 8.97
CA GLU A 149 -7.46 -4.71 9.95
C GLU A 149 -7.67 -6.10 9.32
N ARG A 150 -8.31 -6.15 8.14
CA ARG A 150 -8.50 -7.40 7.38
C ARG A 150 -7.17 -8.04 6.96
N LYS A 151 -6.16 -7.22 6.63
CA LYS A 151 -4.79 -7.67 6.31
C LYS A 151 -3.95 -7.96 7.55
N LYS A 152 -4.45 -7.70 8.76
CA LYS A 152 -3.71 -7.81 10.03
C LYS A 152 -2.52 -6.84 10.09
N PHE A 153 -2.60 -5.71 9.40
CA PHE A 153 -1.65 -4.62 9.50
C PHE A 153 -2.00 -3.73 10.69
N GLN A 154 -0.98 -3.11 11.29
CA GLN A 154 -1.20 -2.11 12.34
C GLN A 154 -1.45 -0.76 11.66
N PHE A 155 -2.53 -0.09 12.07
CA PHE A 155 -2.93 1.23 11.57
C PHE A 155 -2.74 2.26 12.67
N LYS A 156 -1.72 3.11 12.56
CA LYS A 156 -1.35 4.09 13.57
C LYS A 156 -1.52 5.51 13.02
N ILE A 157 -2.42 6.28 13.62
CA ILE A 157 -2.59 7.69 13.26
C ILE A 157 -1.40 8.48 13.81
N VAL A 158 -0.63 9.10 12.92
CA VAL A 158 0.54 9.94 13.23
C VAL A 158 0.13 11.39 13.38
N TYR A 159 -0.77 11.84 12.52
CA TYR A 159 -1.30 13.20 12.51
C TYR A 159 -2.74 13.19 12.00
N GLU A 160 -3.58 14.02 12.61
CA GLU A 160 -4.97 14.21 12.20
C GLU A 160 -5.39 15.66 12.45
N SER A 161 -6.02 16.27 11.45
CA SER A 161 -6.59 17.61 11.54
C SER A 161 -8.08 17.53 11.21
N PHE A 162 -8.92 17.83 12.20
CA PHE A 162 -10.37 17.76 12.07
C PHE A 162 -10.95 18.92 11.26
N GLY A 163 -12.07 18.66 10.60
CA GLY A 163 -12.93 19.71 10.03
C GLY A 163 -13.59 20.55 11.13
N GLU A 164 -14.11 21.68 10.74
CA GLU A 164 -14.80 22.58 11.69
C GLU A 164 -16.21 22.07 12.04
N GLU A 165 -16.92 21.49 11.07
CA GLU A 165 -18.28 20.98 11.22
C GLU A 165 -18.32 19.45 11.23
N ALA A 166 -17.58 18.80 10.31
CA ALA A 166 -17.53 17.35 10.20
C ALA A 166 -16.25 16.91 9.49
N GLY A 167 -15.90 15.63 9.68
CA GLY A 167 -14.82 14.99 8.96
C GLY A 167 -13.42 15.46 9.32
N ILE A 168 -12.47 15.24 8.43
CA ILE A 168 -11.05 15.59 8.59
C ILE A 168 -10.56 16.46 7.43
N LYS A 169 -9.75 17.47 7.73
CA LYS A 169 -9.05 18.28 6.72
C LYS A 169 -7.88 17.47 6.12
N SER A 170 -7.14 16.80 6.99
CA SER A 170 -6.03 15.92 6.59
C SER A 170 -5.70 14.91 7.68
N CYS A 171 -5.18 13.75 7.28
CA CYS A 171 -4.57 12.81 8.20
C CYS A 171 -3.34 12.17 7.59
N THR A 172 -2.41 11.78 8.47
CA THR A 172 -1.26 10.94 8.14
C THR A 172 -1.27 9.72 9.03
N VAL A 173 -1.20 8.56 8.43
CA VAL A 173 -1.28 7.27 9.09
C VAL A 173 -0.06 6.44 8.74
N LEU A 174 0.53 5.77 9.72
CA LEU A 174 1.52 4.73 9.49
C LEU A 174 0.81 3.38 9.44
N VAL A 175 0.92 2.71 8.29
CA VAL A 175 0.44 1.34 8.09
C VAL A 175 1.64 0.40 8.20
N GLU A 176 1.74 -0.31 9.31
CA GLU A 176 2.84 -1.23 9.58
C GLU A 176 2.46 -2.66 9.17
N GLY A 177 3.25 -3.23 8.28
CA GLY A 177 3.10 -4.60 7.83
C GLY A 177 3.99 -4.91 6.64
N LYS A 178 4.35 -6.18 6.50
CA LYS A 178 5.16 -6.63 5.35
C LYS A 178 4.37 -6.42 4.05
N TYR A 179 4.96 -5.73 3.08
CA TYR A 179 4.38 -5.38 1.79
C TYR A 179 3.23 -4.34 1.86
N ALA A 180 3.05 -3.63 2.97
CA ALA A 180 2.00 -2.61 3.06
C ALA A 180 2.15 -1.54 1.97
N PHE A 181 3.38 -1.08 1.69
CA PHE A 181 3.67 -0.15 0.59
C PHE A 181 3.37 -0.78 -0.77
N GLY A 182 3.82 -2.01 -1.02
CA GLY A 182 3.58 -2.74 -2.27
C GLY A 182 2.09 -2.81 -2.63
N TYR A 183 1.22 -3.09 -1.64
CA TYR A 183 -0.23 -3.10 -1.82
C TYR A 183 -0.79 -1.71 -2.12
N LEU A 184 -0.39 -0.70 -1.35
CA LEU A 184 -1.05 0.60 -1.35
C LEU A 184 -0.44 1.61 -2.34
N LYS A 185 0.79 1.43 -2.83
CA LYS A 185 1.49 2.41 -3.70
C LYS A 185 0.65 2.89 -4.90
N ARG A 186 -0.22 2.03 -5.43
CA ARG A 186 -1.12 2.37 -6.54
C ARG A 186 -2.41 3.08 -6.11
N GLU A 187 -2.65 3.26 -4.81
CA GLU A 187 -3.79 4.02 -4.29
C GLU A 187 -3.54 5.53 -4.25
N SER A 188 -2.31 5.97 -4.57
CA SER A 188 -1.97 7.39 -4.68
C SER A 188 -2.72 8.05 -5.83
N GLY A 189 -3.48 9.12 -5.54
CA GLY A 189 -4.24 9.89 -6.51
C GLY A 189 -5.52 10.50 -5.96
N ILE A 190 -6.40 10.93 -6.86
CA ILE A 190 -7.65 11.61 -6.52
C ILE A 190 -8.81 10.62 -6.51
N HIS A 191 -9.52 10.56 -5.39
CA HIS A 191 -10.72 9.78 -5.18
C HIS A 191 -11.95 10.70 -5.24
N ARG A 192 -12.89 10.39 -6.12
CA ARG A 192 -14.12 11.14 -6.34
C ARG A 192 -15.31 10.43 -5.69
N LEU A 193 -16.08 11.15 -4.88
CA LEU A 193 -17.37 10.69 -4.33
C LEU A 193 -18.52 11.45 -4.98
N VAL A 194 -19.58 10.73 -5.35
CA VAL A 194 -20.86 11.27 -5.81
C VAL A 194 -21.99 10.68 -4.97
N ARG A 195 -22.63 11.50 -4.13
CA ARG A 195 -23.73 11.08 -3.27
C ARG A 195 -24.75 12.19 -3.05
N ILE A 196 -25.88 11.87 -2.45
CA ILE A 196 -26.75 12.86 -1.84
C ILE A 196 -26.07 13.37 -0.57
N SER A 197 -25.93 14.70 -0.45
CA SER A 197 -25.28 15.31 0.70
C SER A 197 -26.11 15.14 1.98
N PRO A 198 -25.54 14.62 3.08
CA PRO A 198 -26.17 14.65 4.39
C PRO A 198 -26.14 16.04 5.03
N PHE A 199 -25.35 16.98 4.51
CA PHE A 199 -25.20 18.34 5.01
C PHE A 199 -26.04 19.37 4.25
N ASP A 200 -26.65 18.98 3.11
CA ASP A 200 -27.52 19.85 2.32
C ASP A 200 -28.98 19.62 2.70
N SER A 201 -29.64 20.64 3.23
CA SER A 201 -31.06 20.61 3.59
C SER A 201 -31.99 20.26 2.43
N ASN A 202 -31.56 20.50 1.18
CA ASN A 202 -32.31 20.21 -0.03
C ASN A 202 -32.03 18.80 -0.60
N SER A 203 -31.24 17.99 0.09
CA SER A 203 -30.87 16.61 -0.34
C SER A 203 -30.35 16.56 -1.78
N ARG A 204 -29.59 17.55 -2.20
CA ARG A 204 -29.01 17.59 -3.55
C ARG A 204 -27.82 16.66 -3.67
N ARG A 205 -27.59 16.23 -4.89
CA ARG A 205 -26.40 15.43 -5.23
C ARG A 205 -25.16 16.31 -5.29
N HIS A 206 -24.14 15.94 -4.53
CA HIS A 206 -22.84 16.61 -4.50
C HIS A 206 -21.73 15.71 -5.02
N THR A 207 -20.69 16.33 -5.53
CA THR A 207 -19.44 15.68 -5.93
C THR A 207 -18.32 16.25 -5.07
N SER A 208 -17.58 15.36 -4.41
CA SER A 208 -16.47 15.71 -3.52
C SER A 208 -15.20 14.96 -3.93
N PHE A 209 -14.07 15.59 -3.67
CA PHE A 209 -12.77 15.05 -4.00
C PHE A 209 -11.89 14.98 -2.76
N SER A 210 -11.11 13.92 -2.66
CA SER A 210 -10.03 13.79 -1.69
C SER A 210 -8.82 13.19 -2.37
N SER A 211 -7.64 13.65 -2.00
CA SER A 211 -6.38 13.09 -2.48
C SER A 211 -5.80 12.13 -1.45
N VAL A 212 -5.28 11.03 -1.94
CA VAL A 212 -4.53 10.03 -1.17
C VAL A 212 -3.10 10.00 -1.67
N TRP A 213 -2.15 9.97 -0.76
CA TRP A 213 -0.73 9.82 -1.05
C TRP A 213 -0.14 8.70 -0.23
N ILE A 214 0.62 7.83 -0.88
CA ILE A 214 1.28 6.69 -0.23
C ILE A 214 2.78 6.87 -0.42
N SER A 215 3.51 6.85 0.68
CA SER A 215 4.98 6.86 0.67
C SER A 215 5.54 5.71 1.50
N PRO A 216 6.67 5.11 1.09
CA PRO A 216 7.25 3.99 1.83
C PRO A 216 7.76 4.47 3.19
N TYR A 217 7.59 3.63 4.20
CA TYR A 217 8.29 3.80 5.46
C TYR A 217 9.74 3.35 5.26
N VAL A 218 10.67 4.31 5.35
CA VAL A 218 12.10 4.06 5.23
C VAL A 218 12.67 3.97 6.63
N ASP A 219 13.16 2.80 6.98
CA ASP A 219 13.85 2.59 8.26
C ASP A 219 15.22 3.30 8.23
N GLU A 220 15.81 3.59 9.39
CA GLU A 220 17.07 4.35 9.53
C GLU A 220 18.28 3.77 8.75
N THR A 221 18.12 2.60 8.16
CA THR A 221 19.16 1.91 7.39
C THR A 221 19.38 2.42 5.97
N ILE A 222 18.47 3.23 5.40
CA ILE A 222 18.69 3.88 4.10
C ILE A 222 19.19 5.28 4.37
N GLU A 223 20.50 5.51 4.17
CA GLU A 223 21.14 6.83 4.34
C GLU A 223 20.61 7.86 3.33
N ILE A 224 19.44 8.41 3.62
CA ILE A 224 19.12 9.74 3.08
C ILE A 224 19.93 10.72 3.91
N ASN A 225 20.93 11.33 3.28
CA ASN A 225 21.87 12.24 3.93
C ASN A 225 21.17 13.58 4.29
N LEU A 226 20.30 13.53 5.30
CA LEU A 226 19.58 14.67 5.84
C LEU A 226 20.53 15.48 6.73
N GLN A 227 20.98 16.62 6.23
CA GLN A 227 21.79 17.54 7.03
C GLN A 227 20.85 18.43 7.85
N GLU A 228 21.17 18.65 9.13
CA GLU A 228 20.34 19.50 10.01
C GLU A 228 20.17 20.94 9.48
N LYS A 229 21.15 21.45 8.75
CA LYS A 229 21.09 22.79 8.12
C LYS A 229 20.02 22.90 7.03
N ASP A 230 19.58 21.79 6.44
CA ASP A 230 18.59 21.76 5.37
C ASP A 230 17.16 21.63 5.91
N MET A 231 17.01 21.55 7.23
CA MET A 231 15.73 21.43 7.92
C MET A 231 15.43 22.64 8.76
N ARG A 232 14.26 23.23 8.56
CA ARG A 232 13.67 24.19 9.48
C ARG A 232 12.67 23.47 10.37
N ILE A 233 12.90 23.51 11.68
CA ILE A 233 12.07 22.85 12.67
C ILE A 233 11.31 23.92 13.46
N ASP A 234 9.99 23.95 13.32
CA ASP A 234 9.09 24.83 14.03
C ASP A 234 8.28 24.01 15.05
N THR A 235 8.23 24.46 16.30
CA THR A 235 7.37 23.90 17.34
C THR A 235 6.09 24.71 17.45
N PHE A 236 4.96 24.05 17.61
CA PHE A 236 3.67 24.73 17.77
C PHE A 236 2.75 23.94 18.71
N ARG A 237 1.66 24.60 19.12
CA ARG A 237 0.66 23.97 19.97
C ARG A 237 -0.22 23.05 19.14
N ALA A 238 -0.39 21.82 19.63
CA ALA A 238 -1.32 20.90 19.02
C ALA A 238 -2.74 21.47 19.07
N SER A 239 -3.45 21.45 17.92
CA SER A 239 -4.86 21.81 17.84
C SER A 239 -5.69 20.54 17.73
N GLY A 240 -6.50 20.20 18.74
CA GLY A 240 -7.37 19.03 18.73
C GLY A 240 -8.26 18.97 19.95
N ALA A 241 -9.28 18.12 19.92
CA ALA A 241 -10.18 17.82 21.04
C ALA A 241 -9.40 17.02 22.11
N GLY A 242 -8.63 17.71 22.95
CA GLY A 242 -7.87 17.14 24.05
C GLY A 242 -7.94 18.05 25.28
N GLY A 243 -7.84 17.44 26.47
CA GLY A 243 -7.92 18.15 27.74
C GLY A 243 -6.85 19.23 27.92
N GLN A 244 -6.92 19.98 29.07
CA GLN A 244 -6.13 21.17 29.40
C GLN A 244 -4.60 21.05 29.14
N HIS A 245 -4.05 19.85 29.08
CA HIS A 245 -2.61 19.59 28.88
C HIS A 245 -2.18 19.71 27.40
N VAL A 246 -3.07 19.44 26.43
CA VAL A 246 -2.78 19.52 24.99
C VAL A 246 -2.66 20.98 24.53
N ASN A 247 -3.36 21.88 25.20
CA ASN A 247 -3.42 23.30 24.84
C ASN A 247 -2.33 24.15 25.51
N THR A 248 -1.50 23.57 26.41
CA THR A 248 -0.50 24.33 27.17
C THR A 248 0.94 24.03 26.80
N THR A 249 1.21 22.95 26.05
CA THR A 249 2.60 22.54 25.74
C THR A 249 2.82 22.55 24.22
N ASP A 250 3.89 23.19 23.76
CA ASP A 250 4.30 23.22 22.35
C ASP A 250 4.98 21.88 21.99
N SER A 251 4.21 20.79 21.98
CA SER A 251 4.70 19.43 21.69
C SER A 251 4.62 19.03 20.23
N ALA A 252 3.82 19.73 19.42
CA ALA A 252 3.70 19.47 17.99
C ALA A 252 4.91 20.05 17.24
N ILE A 253 5.37 19.28 16.25
CA ILE A 253 6.53 19.64 15.43
C ILE A 253 6.13 19.73 13.96
N ARG A 254 6.59 20.78 13.30
CA ARG A 254 6.57 20.95 11.87
C ARG A 254 8.02 21.00 11.37
N ILE A 255 8.36 20.17 10.42
CA ILE A 255 9.66 20.20 9.76
C ILE A 255 9.45 20.59 8.31
N THR A 256 10.17 21.62 7.88
CA THR A 256 10.21 22.07 6.49
C THR A 256 11.59 21.77 5.94
N HIS A 257 11.69 20.97 4.90
CA HIS A 257 12.94 20.73 4.18
C HIS A 257 13.16 21.87 3.19
N ILE A 258 14.15 22.73 3.46
CA ILE A 258 14.38 23.98 2.73
C ILE A 258 14.62 23.75 1.22
N PRO A 259 15.46 22.77 0.79
CA PRO A 259 15.76 22.59 -0.62
C PRO A 259 14.57 22.11 -1.46
N THR A 260 13.66 21.29 -0.88
CA THR A 260 12.54 20.70 -1.62
C THR A 260 11.20 21.36 -1.31
N GLY A 261 11.12 22.18 -0.25
CA GLY A 261 9.88 22.80 0.22
C GLY A 261 8.90 21.80 0.88
N ILE A 262 9.29 20.55 1.09
CA ILE A 262 8.43 19.54 1.72
C ILE A 262 8.20 19.91 3.18
N VAL A 263 6.92 19.90 3.58
CA VAL A 263 6.49 20.15 4.95
C VAL A 263 5.87 18.89 5.54
N VAL A 264 6.32 18.52 6.75
CA VAL A 264 5.76 17.41 7.54
C VAL A 264 5.38 17.90 8.93
N GLN A 265 4.35 17.29 9.53
CA GLN A 265 3.87 17.65 10.85
C GLN A 265 3.64 16.38 11.67
N CYS A 266 3.97 16.43 12.96
CA CYS A 266 3.69 15.37 13.90
C CYS A 266 3.27 15.96 15.26
N GLN A 267 2.13 15.48 15.81
CA GLN A 267 1.60 15.96 17.09
C GLN A 267 1.03 14.84 17.98
N ASN A 268 1.31 13.57 17.64
CA ASN A 268 0.63 12.42 18.24
C ASN A 268 1.12 12.10 19.66
N GLU A 269 2.38 12.38 19.96
CA GLU A 269 2.99 12.06 21.25
C GLU A 269 3.09 13.28 22.15
N ARG A 270 3.02 13.07 23.49
CA ARG A 270 3.26 14.13 24.49
C ARG A 270 4.71 14.59 24.52
N SER A 271 5.63 13.78 24.02
CA SER A 271 7.07 14.05 23.98
C SER A 271 7.46 14.72 22.67
N GLN A 272 7.95 15.94 22.75
CA GLN A 272 8.50 16.70 21.63
C GLN A 272 9.62 15.93 20.91
N HIS A 273 10.48 15.21 21.64
CA HIS A 273 11.57 14.41 21.06
C HIS A 273 11.04 13.25 20.22
N LYS A 274 9.99 12.56 20.68
CA LYS A 274 9.36 11.47 19.90
C LYS A 274 8.69 12.01 18.65
N ASN A 275 7.96 13.13 18.76
CA ASN A 275 7.36 13.79 17.62
C ASN A 275 8.42 14.24 16.59
N LYS A 276 9.59 14.73 17.06
CA LYS A 276 10.72 15.10 16.18
C LYS A 276 11.23 13.88 15.43
N ALA A 277 11.50 12.77 16.09
CA ALA A 277 11.97 11.54 15.47
C ALA A 277 10.98 11.02 14.42
N THR A 278 9.70 10.97 14.75
CA THR A 278 8.64 10.55 13.84
C THR A 278 8.53 11.48 12.62
N ALA A 279 8.61 12.79 12.84
CA ALA A 279 8.57 13.78 11.76
C ALA A 279 9.80 13.67 10.84
N ILE A 280 10.99 13.38 11.37
CA ILE A 280 12.19 13.14 10.56
C ILE A 280 12.02 11.88 9.70
N ASN A 281 11.49 10.80 10.25
CA ASN A 281 11.24 9.57 9.48
C ASN A 281 10.20 9.79 8.38
N LEU A 282 9.14 10.53 8.67
CA LEU A 282 8.14 10.91 7.67
C LEU A 282 8.75 11.78 6.55
N LEU A 283 9.65 12.72 6.91
CA LEU A 283 10.36 13.53 5.93
C LEU A 283 11.28 12.68 5.05
N LYS A 284 12.04 11.75 5.64
CA LYS A 284 12.88 10.80 4.91
C LYS A 284 12.05 9.99 3.90
N SER A 285 10.88 9.48 4.30
CA SER A 285 9.99 8.73 3.42
C SER A 285 9.50 9.56 2.23
N LYS A 286 9.11 10.81 2.47
CA LYS A 286 8.69 11.71 1.39
C LYS A 286 9.83 12.07 0.42
N LEU A 287 11.02 12.28 0.95
CA LEU A 287 12.20 12.55 0.11
C LEU A 287 12.57 11.34 -0.74
N TYR A 288 12.50 10.15 -0.17
CA TYR A 288 12.73 8.90 -0.90
C TYR A 288 11.75 8.72 -2.06
N GLU A 289 10.46 8.95 -1.80
CA GLU A 289 9.44 8.85 -2.85
C GLU A 289 9.66 9.88 -3.96
N MET A 290 10.03 11.11 -3.60
CA MET A 290 10.35 12.15 -4.60
C MET A 290 11.56 11.76 -5.46
N GLU A 291 12.58 11.15 -4.87
CA GLU A 291 13.76 10.66 -5.59
C GLU A 291 13.38 9.48 -6.52
N MET A 292 12.56 8.55 -6.03
CA MET A 292 12.03 7.44 -6.84
C MET A 292 11.15 7.93 -8.00
N GLN A 293 10.28 8.90 -7.77
CA GLN A 293 9.47 9.50 -8.83
C GLN A 293 10.34 10.23 -9.87
N LYS A 294 11.42 10.85 -9.45
CA LYS A 294 12.38 11.50 -10.35
C LYS A 294 13.08 10.47 -11.24
N ILE A 295 13.54 9.37 -10.67
CA ILE A 295 14.14 8.25 -11.41
C ILE A 295 13.12 7.63 -12.37
N GLU A 296 11.88 7.43 -11.93
CA GLU A 296 10.80 6.88 -12.75
C GLU A 296 10.38 7.84 -13.86
N SER A 297 10.35 9.16 -13.58
CA SER A 297 10.05 10.19 -14.57
C SER A 297 11.17 10.33 -15.61
N GLU A 298 12.43 10.18 -15.22
CA GLU A 298 13.57 10.15 -16.13
C GLU A 298 13.54 8.91 -17.03
N LYS A 299 13.11 7.75 -16.50
CA LYS A 299 12.86 6.54 -17.30
C LYS A 299 11.69 6.72 -18.26
N LYS A 300 10.57 7.30 -17.79
CA LYS A 300 9.40 7.60 -18.63
C LYS A 300 9.66 8.71 -19.64
N ALA A 301 10.44 9.73 -19.31
CA ALA A 301 10.83 10.78 -20.25
C ALA A 301 11.70 10.27 -21.41
N SER A 302 12.35 9.13 -21.24
CA SER A 302 13.02 8.42 -22.32
C SER A 302 12.05 7.60 -23.19
N GLU A 303 10.90 7.19 -22.67
CA GLU A 303 9.87 6.40 -23.36
C GLU A 303 8.71 7.23 -23.91
N ASP A 304 8.34 8.36 -23.26
CA ASP A 304 7.16 9.17 -23.63
C ASP A 304 7.52 10.61 -24.06
N LYS A 305 7.97 10.77 -25.28
CA LYS A 305 7.84 12.06 -25.99
C LYS A 305 6.41 12.34 -26.49
N LYS A 306 5.40 11.64 -26.00
CA LYS A 306 3.99 11.79 -26.42
C LYS A 306 3.02 11.47 -25.29
N SER A 307 2.66 12.43 -24.43
CA SER A 307 1.27 12.67 -24.01
C SER A 307 1.16 13.86 -23.07
N ASP A 308 0.23 14.76 -23.42
CA ASP A 308 -0.13 15.96 -22.68
C ASP A 308 -0.63 15.67 -21.27
N ILE A 309 -0.14 16.47 -20.31
CA ILE A 309 -0.59 16.46 -18.91
C ILE A 309 -1.92 17.21 -18.84
N GLY A 310 -3.03 16.50 -18.84
CA GLY A 310 -4.37 17.03 -18.61
C GLY A 310 -4.76 16.99 -17.12
N TRP A 311 -5.39 18.03 -16.63
CA TRP A 311 -6.08 18.11 -15.34
C TRP A 311 -7.07 16.94 -15.19
N GLY A 312 -6.84 15.99 -14.25
CA GLY A 312 -7.83 14.97 -13.96
C GLY A 312 -7.32 13.57 -13.64
N ASN A 313 -6.22 13.43 -12.91
CA ASN A 313 -5.74 12.11 -12.46
C ASN A 313 -6.64 11.51 -11.36
N GLN A 314 -7.97 11.46 -11.64
CA GLN A 314 -8.90 10.70 -10.83
C GLN A 314 -8.57 9.21 -11.02
N ILE A 315 -8.16 8.56 -9.96
CA ILE A 315 -7.86 7.12 -10.02
C ILE A 315 -9.13 6.29 -9.82
N ARG A 316 -10.09 6.79 -9.00
CA ARG A 316 -11.28 6.03 -8.67
C ARG A 316 -12.48 6.93 -8.44
N SER A 317 -13.66 6.48 -8.90
CA SER A 317 -14.94 7.16 -8.72
C SER A 317 -15.89 6.28 -7.91
N TYR A 318 -16.41 6.82 -6.82
CA TYR A 318 -17.39 6.19 -5.94
C TYR A 318 -18.73 6.88 -6.16
N VAL A 319 -19.70 6.19 -6.74
CA VAL A 319 -21.05 6.70 -7.02
C VAL A 319 -22.03 5.98 -6.14
N LEU A 320 -22.71 6.72 -5.25
CA LEU A 320 -23.74 6.20 -4.36
C LEU A 320 -25.15 6.60 -4.82
N HIS A 321 -25.25 7.58 -5.73
CA HIS A 321 -26.48 8.04 -6.32
C HIS A 321 -26.24 8.67 -7.70
N PRO A 322 -27.08 8.42 -8.76
CA PRO A 322 -28.37 7.69 -8.75
C PRO A 322 -28.22 6.16 -8.84
N TYR A 323 -27.06 5.66 -9.17
CA TYR A 323 -26.73 4.24 -9.16
C TYR A 323 -25.58 4.00 -8.19
N ARG A 324 -25.37 2.74 -7.82
CA ARG A 324 -24.34 2.38 -6.83
C ARG A 324 -23.23 1.62 -7.53
N MET A 325 -22.02 2.20 -7.57
CA MET A 325 -20.88 1.62 -8.25
C MET A 325 -19.58 2.29 -7.81
N VAL A 326 -18.53 1.50 -7.68
CA VAL A 326 -17.17 1.99 -7.58
C VAL A 326 -16.44 1.60 -8.87
N LYS A 327 -15.83 2.57 -9.54
CA LYS A 327 -15.05 2.33 -10.77
C LYS A 327 -13.63 2.84 -10.60
N ASP A 328 -12.66 1.97 -10.86
CA ASP A 328 -11.26 2.38 -11.03
C ASP A 328 -11.04 2.79 -12.50
N LEU A 329 -10.59 4.02 -12.70
CA LEU A 329 -10.47 4.61 -14.04
C LEU A 329 -9.20 4.18 -14.78
N ARG A 330 -8.28 3.50 -14.10
CA ARG A 330 -7.01 3.03 -14.67
C ARG A 330 -7.13 1.62 -15.23
N SER A 331 -7.83 0.76 -14.50
CA SER A 331 -8.06 -0.64 -14.88
C SER A 331 -9.42 -0.91 -15.51
N ASP A 332 -10.31 0.11 -15.51
CA ASP A 332 -11.73 -0.02 -15.88
C ASP A 332 -12.51 -1.07 -15.05
N TYR A 333 -11.94 -1.52 -13.92
CA TYR A 333 -12.62 -2.44 -13.02
C TYR A 333 -13.77 -1.74 -12.32
N GLU A 334 -14.93 -2.39 -12.28
CA GLU A 334 -16.15 -1.90 -11.67
C GLU A 334 -16.62 -2.86 -10.56
N ASP A 335 -16.99 -2.29 -9.41
CA ASP A 335 -17.61 -3.02 -8.30
C ASP A 335 -19.00 -2.46 -8.05
N SER A 336 -19.99 -3.33 -8.00
CA SER A 336 -21.41 -2.97 -7.80
C SER A 336 -21.79 -2.82 -6.34
N ASP A 337 -20.90 -3.13 -5.39
CA ASP A 337 -21.12 -3.00 -3.94
C ASP A 337 -20.19 -1.95 -3.30
N PRO A 338 -20.56 -0.66 -3.41
CA PRO A 338 -19.80 0.42 -2.77
C PRO A 338 -19.70 0.31 -1.25
N ASP A 339 -20.68 -0.33 -0.59
CA ASP A 339 -20.67 -0.45 0.87
C ASP A 339 -19.58 -1.43 1.31
N ALA A 340 -19.45 -2.57 0.63
CA ALA A 340 -18.36 -3.51 0.88
C ALA A 340 -17.00 -2.86 0.64
N VAL A 341 -16.84 -2.08 -0.45
CA VAL A 341 -15.62 -1.33 -0.75
C VAL A 341 -15.31 -0.33 0.36
N LEU A 342 -16.29 0.49 0.78
CA LEU A 342 -16.10 1.47 1.85
C LEU A 342 -15.89 0.81 3.23
N ASP A 343 -16.29 -0.44 3.39
CA ASP A 343 -16.00 -1.28 4.56
C ASP A 343 -14.64 -1.98 4.47
N GLY A 344 -13.81 -1.64 3.47
CA GLY A 344 -12.44 -2.11 3.34
C GLY A 344 -12.25 -3.32 2.44
N ASP A 345 -13.23 -3.74 1.64
CA ASP A 345 -13.04 -4.76 0.61
C ASP A 345 -12.53 -4.15 -0.70
N ILE A 346 -11.26 -3.73 -0.68
CA ILE A 346 -10.62 -3.05 -1.81
C ILE A 346 -9.58 -3.91 -2.54
N ASP A 347 -9.40 -5.18 -2.15
CA ASP A 347 -8.37 -6.05 -2.72
C ASP A 347 -8.48 -6.18 -4.24
N LYS A 348 -9.69 -6.40 -4.75
CA LYS A 348 -9.92 -6.55 -6.19
C LYS A 348 -9.56 -5.27 -6.97
N LEU A 349 -9.85 -4.10 -6.40
CA LEU A 349 -9.49 -2.80 -6.95
C LEU A 349 -7.98 -2.59 -6.97
N ILE A 350 -7.29 -2.96 -5.88
CA ILE A 350 -5.83 -2.92 -5.80
C ILE A 350 -5.21 -3.87 -6.83
N PHE A 351 -5.68 -5.11 -6.89
CA PHE A 351 -5.15 -6.16 -7.77
C PHE A 351 -5.35 -5.83 -9.26
N SER A 352 -6.47 -5.21 -9.62
CA SER A 352 -6.73 -4.81 -11.01
C SER A 352 -5.73 -3.79 -11.56
N ASN A 353 -5.02 -3.08 -10.69
CA ASN A 353 -4.07 -2.03 -11.06
C ASN A 353 -2.60 -2.49 -11.07
N ILE A 354 -2.30 -3.70 -10.61
CA ILE A 354 -0.92 -4.19 -10.51
C ILE A 354 -0.55 -5.10 -11.70
N LYS A 355 -1.56 -5.55 -12.44
CA LYS A 355 -1.37 -6.36 -13.66
C LYS A 355 -0.69 -5.61 -14.79
#